data_ed12b5802944034702a0740f4583362f
#
_entry.id   ed12b5802944034702a0740f4583362f
#
_cell.length_a   1.000
_cell.length_b   1.000
_cell.length_c   1.000
_cell.angle_alpha   90.00
_cell.angle_beta   90.00
_cell.angle_gamma   90.00
#
_symmetry.space_group_name_H-M   'P 1'
#
loop_
_entity.id
_entity.type
_entity.pdbx_description
1 polymer ?
#
loop_
_entity_poly.entity_id
_entity_poly.type
_entity_poly.pdbx_seq_one_letter_code
_entity_poly.pdbx_strand_id
1 'polypeptide(L)'
;LDTLLARHLEKHLKIYNSNEECNKIGEIQSSYDDNDYVRGQIKFTCENNGDEILIKNSSFFPVSIGHVHFARIKINDSDWQESIFTSSRQEATFSLSTGKSDQSKFEIFVDYIYLGFDHILEGYDHLAFLLAILLITFQFRKMLLSITGFTLGHSITLALASLGYVQPSGEAIEALIGFTILLVA
;
A
#
# COMPACT_ATOMS: atom_id res chain seq x y z
N LEU A 1 19.87 8.95 -5.74
CA LEU A 1 18.58 8.26 -5.63
C LEU A 1 17.43 9.25 -5.82
N ASP A 2 17.52 10.43 -5.19
CA ASP A 2 16.47 11.46 -5.20
C ASP A 2 16.11 11.92 -6.60
N THR A 3 17.08 12.13 -7.47
CA THR A 3 16.83 12.55 -8.88
C THR A 3 16.13 11.49 -9.72
N LEU A 4 16.42 10.20 -9.49
CA LEU A 4 15.76 9.10 -10.19
C LEU A 4 14.32 8.93 -9.71
N LEU A 5 14.10 9.00 -8.39
CA LEU A 5 12.79 8.94 -7.77
C LEU A 5 11.91 10.12 -8.23
N ALA A 6 12.45 11.33 -8.21
CA ALA A 6 11.74 12.52 -8.67
C ALA A 6 11.29 12.39 -10.12
N ARG A 7 12.18 11.96 -11.00
CA ARG A 7 11.87 11.73 -12.42
C ARG A 7 10.83 10.63 -12.62
N HIS A 8 10.88 9.57 -11.81
CA HIS A 8 9.90 8.49 -11.87
C HIS A 8 8.52 8.99 -11.45
N LEU A 9 8.44 9.72 -10.32
CA LEU A 9 7.18 10.29 -9.83
C LEU A 9 6.59 11.30 -10.83
N GLU A 10 7.39 12.18 -11.42
CA GLU A 10 6.95 13.15 -12.44
C GLU A 10 6.28 12.47 -13.64
N LYS A 11 6.78 11.30 -14.02
CA LYS A 11 6.25 10.56 -15.16
C LYS A 11 4.93 9.84 -14.84
N HIS A 12 4.78 9.37 -13.61
CA HIS A 12 3.72 8.44 -13.21
C HIS A 12 2.65 9.07 -12.29
N LEU A 13 2.92 10.25 -11.73
CA LEU A 13 1.94 11.00 -10.93
C LEU A 13 1.42 12.18 -11.75
N LYS A 14 0.14 12.17 -12.05
CA LYS A 14 -0.56 13.20 -12.81
C LYS A 14 -1.75 13.72 -12.05
N ILE A 15 -1.95 15.03 -12.08
CA ILE A 15 -3.08 15.71 -11.43
C ILE A 15 -3.86 16.47 -12.50
N TYR A 16 -5.16 16.33 -12.47
CA TYR A 16 -6.07 17.00 -13.42
C TYR A 16 -7.13 17.78 -12.67
N ASN A 17 -7.47 18.95 -13.18
CA ASN A 17 -8.64 19.72 -12.81
C ASN A 17 -9.50 19.97 -14.06
N SER A 18 -10.77 19.57 -14.03
CA SER A 18 -11.68 19.69 -15.20
C SER A 18 -11.09 19.13 -16.49
N ASN A 19 -10.42 17.96 -16.43
CA ASN A 19 -9.72 17.29 -17.54
C ASN A 19 -8.44 17.99 -18.07
N GLU A 20 -8.01 19.09 -17.48
CA GLU A 20 -6.72 19.70 -17.81
C GLU A 20 -5.64 19.29 -16.80
N GLU A 21 -4.45 18.95 -17.31
CA GLU A 21 -3.33 18.55 -16.47
C GLU A 21 -2.77 19.76 -15.72
N CYS A 22 -2.64 19.64 -14.40
CA CYS A 22 -2.07 20.68 -13.55
C CYS A 22 -0.54 20.67 -13.65
N ASN A 23 0.06 21.86 -13.58
CA ASN A 23 1.49 22.04 -13.69
C ASN A 23 2.19 21.86 -12.34
N LYS A 24 3.29 21.10 -12.33
CA LYS A 24 4.14 20.97 -11.14
C LYS A 24 4.86 22.29 -10.83
N ILE A 25 4.91 22.66 -9.55
CA ILE A 25 5.65 23.83 -9.08
C ILE A 25 6.87 23.38 -8.27
N GLY A 26 8.05 23.86 -8.66
CA GLY A 26 9.30 23.61 -7.93
C GLY A 26 9.83 22.18 -8.06
N GLU A 27 10.74 21.83 -7.17
CA GLU A 27 11.37 20.50 -7.12
C GLU A 27 10.63 19.59 -6.15
N ILE A 28 10.73 18.28 -6.39
CA ILE A 28 10.20 17.27 -5.48
C ILE A 28 11.11 17.21 -4.27
N GLN A 29 10.56 17.45 -3.09
CA GLN A 29 11.28 17.30 -1.84
C GLN A 29 11.10 15.87 -1.35
N SER A 30 12.20 15.11 -1.26
CA SER A 30 12.20 13.76 -0.72
C SER A 30 12.80 13.77 0.68
N SER A 31 12.23 13.00 1.58
CA SER A 31 12.76 12.71 2.90
C SER A 31 12.60 11.23 3.22
N TYR A 32 13.59 10.70 3.94
CA TYR A 32 13.54 9.34 4.46
C TYR A 32 13.02 9.41 5.90
N ASP A 33 12.13 8.53 6.23
CA ASP A 33 11.68 8.33 7.60
C ASP A 33 12.52 7.23 8.26
N ASP A 34 12.62 7.23 9.60
CA ASP A 34 13.37 6.23 10.39
C ASP A 34 12.89 4.78 10.17
N ASN A 35 11.75 4.60 9.53
CA ASN A 35 11.13 3.31 9.20
C ASN A 35 11.33 2.87 7.73
N ASP A 36 12.37 3.34 7.05
CA ASP A 36 12.67 3.07 5.63
C ASP A 36 11.59 3.53 4.62
N TYR A 37 10.62 4.35 5.06
CA TYR A 37 9.67 4.95 4.14
C TYR A 37 10.27 6.16 3.42
N VAL A 38 10.06 6.22 2.12
CA VAL A 38 10.39 7.39 1.32
C VAL A 38 9.17 8.29 1.20
N ARG A 39 9.29 9.50 1.69
CA ARG A 39 8.24 10.52 1.59
C ARG A 39 8.61 11.53 0.51
N GLY A 40 7.75 11.69 -0.49
CA GLY A 40 7.87 12.73 -1.52
C GLY A 40 6.82 13.81 -1.33
N GLN A 41 7.24 15.08 -1.30
CA GLN A 41 6.33 16.21 -1.31
C GLN A 41 6.40 16.93 -2.65
N ILE A 42 5.25 17.10 -3.30
CA ILE A 42 5.12 17.72 -4.61
C ILE A 42 4.02 18.75 -4.56
N LYS A 43 4.26 19.90 -5.20
CA LYS A 43 3.28 20.98 -5.31
C LYS A 43 2.83 21.11 -6.75
N PHE A 44 1.54 21.34 -6.95
CA PHE A 44 0.95 21.56 -8.25
C PHE A 44 0.13 22.84 -8.26
N THR A 45 0.02 23.47 -9.43
CA THR A 45 -0.91 24.55 -9.71
C THR A 45 -1.81 24.16 -10.86
N CYS A 46 -3.10 24.44 -10.73
CA CYS A 46 -4.09 24.20 -11.75
C CYS A 46 -4.63 25.54 -12.23
N GLU A 47 -4.72 25.72 -13.54
CA GLU A 47 -5.20 26.99 -14.13
C GLU A 47 -6.72 27.09 -14.10
N ASN A 48 -7.42 25.97 -14.10
CA ASN A 48 -8.86 25.89 -14.04
C ASN A 48 -9.37 25.80 -12.59
N ASN A 49 -10.54 26.40 -12.36
CA ASN A 49 -11.27 26.36 -11.09
C ASN A 49 -12.44 25.35 -11.17
N GLY A 50 -12.17 24.15 -11.61
CA GLY A 50 -13.17 23.08 -11.55
C GLY A 50 -13.41 22.60 -10.11
N ASP A 51 -14.57 22.03 -9.87
CA ASP A 51 -14.98 21.57 -8.53
C ASP A 51 -14.31 20.27 -8.08
N GLU A 52 -13.58 19.59 -8.98
CA GLU A 52 -12.98 18.28 -8.73
C GLU A 52 -11.52 18.22 -9.17
N ILE A 53 -10.71 17.57 -8.36
CA ILE A 53 -9.31 17.24 -8.65
C ILE A 53 -9.21 15.72 -8.82
N LEU A 54 -8.76 15.26 -9.98
CA LEU A 54 -8.44 13.87 -10.26
C LEU A 54 -6.94 13.66 -10.13
N ILE A 55 -6.53 12.73 -9.29
CA ILE A 55 -5.14 12.31 -9.12
C ILE A 55 -4.98 10.92 -9.70
N LYS A 56 -4.03 10.76 -10.62
CA LYS A 56 -3.62 9.47 -11.19
C LYS A 56 -2.20 9.16 -10.74
N ASN A 57 -2.03 8.02 -10.11
CA ASN A 57 -0.73 7.53 -9.67
C ASN A 57 -0.50 6.10 -10.16
N SER A 58 0.43 5.92 -11.09
CA SER A 58 0.85 4.62 -11.60
C SER A 58 2.29 4.27 -11.20
N SER A 59 2.86 4.99 -10.22
CA SER A 59 4.23 4.80 -9.79
C SER A 59 4.43 3.42 -9.18
N PHE A 60 5.50 2.73 -9.59
CA PHE A 60 5.97 1.44 -9.06
C PHE A 60 5.03 0.23 -9.23
N PHE A 61 3.74 0.38 -9.51
CA PHE A 61 2.83 -0.75 -9.71
C PHE A 61 3.24 -1.72 -10.82
N PRO A 62 3.85 -1.30 -11.94
CA PRO A 62 4.35 -2.25 -12.94
C PRO A 62 5.53 -3.09 -12.47
N VAL A 63 6.23 -2.65 -11.42
CA VAL A 63 7.43 -3.31 -10.88
C VAL A 63 7.10 -4.15 -9.64
N SER A 64 6.14 -3.69 -8.84
CA SER A 64 5.70 -4.37 -7.62
C SER A 64 4.19 -4.23 -7.48
N ILE A 65 3.46 -5.32 -7.70
CA ILE A 65 1.99 -5.37 -7.66
C ILE A 65 1.48 -5.08 -6.24
N GLY A 66 2.19 -5.57 -5.21
CA GLY A 66 1.86 -5.35 -3.81
C GLY A 66 2.24 -3.96 -3.27
N HIS A 67 2.79 -3.07 -4.11
CA HIS A 67 3.17 -1.74 -3.67
C HIS A 67 1.95 -0.87 -3.35
N VAL A 68 2.02 -0.16 -2.22
CA VAL A 68 0.94 0.71 -1.74
C VAL A 68 1.49 2.12 -1.53
N HIS A 69 0.82 3.11 -2.11
CA HIS A 69 1.13 4.51 -1.87
C HIS A 69 0.12 5.14 -0.92
N PHE A 70 0.60 5.65 0.19
CA PHE A 70 -0.17 6.51 1.07
C PHE A 70 0.05 7.97 0.67
N ALA A 71 -1.01 8.64 0.23
CA ALA A 71 -0.96 10.03 -0.17
C ALA A 71 -1.72 10.91 0.82
N ARG A 72 -1.08 12.00 1.24
CA ARG A 72 -1.73 13.09 1.98
C ARG A 72 -1.81 14.30 1.06
N ILE A 73 -3.02 14.77 0.84
CA ILE A 73 -3.32 15.80 -0.13
C ILE A 73 -3.91 16.99 0.60
N LYS A 74 -3.39 18.16 0.30
CA LYS A 74 -3.93 19.43 0.78
C LYS A 74 -4.27 20.31 -0.40
N ILE A 75 -5.53 20.69 -0.52
CA ILE A 75 -6.03 21.55 -1.60
C ILE A 75 -6.30 22.93 -1.02
N ASN A 76 -5.54 23.92 -1.47
CA ASN A 76 -5.57 25.28 -0.95
C ASN A 76 -5.41 25.30 0.59
N ASP A 77 -6.33 25.94 1.30
CA ASP A 77 -6.36 26.03 2.77
C ASP A 77 -7.26 24.97 3.43
N SER A 78 -7.69 23.93 2.68
CA SER A 78 -8.48 22.84 3.25
C SER A 78 -7.69 21.99 4.25
N ASP A 79 -8.39 21.14 5.00
CA ASP A 79 -7.76 20.12 5.82
C ASP A 79 -7.05 19.07 4.96
N TRP A 80 -6.08 18.37 5.56
CA TRP A 80 -5.39 17.27 4.92
C TRP A 80 -6.35 16.11 4.68
N GLN A 81 -6.33 15.61 3.45
CA GLN A 81 -7.08 14.43 3.03
C GLN A 81 -6.11 13.29 2.76
N GLU A 82 -6.51 12.09 3.07
CA GLU A 82 -5.69 10.89 2.87
C GLU A 82 -6.32 10.02 1.79
N SER A 83 -5.49 9.43 0.97
CA SER A 83 -5.89 8.45 -0.05
C SER A 83 -4.84 7.36 -0.17
N ILE A 84 -5.32 6.19 -0.57
CA ILE A 84 -4.48 5.02 -0.80
C ILE A 84 -4.57 4.67 -2.28
N PHE A 85 -3.38 4.52 -2.91
CA PHE A 85 -3.26 4.02 -4.27
C PHE A 85 -2.65 2.62 -4.25
N THR A 86 -3.25 1.72 -5.01
CA THR A 86 -2.83 0.34 -5.19
C THR A 86 -2.74 0.01 -6.68
N SER A 87 -2.25 -1.16 -7.04
CA SER A 87 -2.22 -1.62 -8.44
C SER A 87 -3.61 -1.66 -9.07
N SER A 88 -4.64 -2.00 -8.29
CA SER A 88 -6.05 -2.02 -8.72
C SER A 88 -6.73 -0.64 -8.70
N ARG A 89 -6.17 0.30 -7.93
CA ARG A 89 -6.72 1.64 -7.75
C ARG A 89 -5.65 2.70 -7.92
N GLN A 90 -5.52 3.16 -9.14
CA GLN A 90 -4.50 4.15 -9.53
C GLN A 90 -5.05 5.57 -9.63
N GLU A 91 -6.34 5.77 -9.38
CA GLU A 91 -7.02 7.06 -9.50
C GLU A 91 -7.82 7.39 -8.23
N ALA A 92 -7.83 8.67 -7.87
CA ALA A 92 -8.64 9.19 -6.77
C ALA A 92 -9.16 10.58 -7.14
N THR A 93 -10.45 10.83 -6.88
CA THR A 93 -11.11 12.12 -7.10
C THR A 93 -11.37 12.82 -5.77
N PHE A 94 -11.12 14.11 -5.73
CA PHE A 94 -11.31 14.97 -4.56
C PHE A 94 -12.18 16.14 -4.93
N SER A 95 -13.26 16.36 -4.16
CA SER A 95 -14.12 17.51 -4.34
C SER A 95 -13.57 18.73 -3.60
N LEU A 96 -13.47 19.86 -4.31
CA LEU A 96 -13.05 21.15 -3.73
C LEU A 96 -14.11 21.74 -2.79
N SER A 97 -15.38 21.44 -3.04
CA SER A 97 -16.51 22.00 -2.30
C SER A 97 -16.73 21.33 -0.95
N THR A 98 -16.51 20.04 -0.85
CA THR A 98 -16.75 19.25 0.38
C THR A 98 -15.48 18.93 1.15
N GLY A 99 -14.33 19.10 0.55
CA GLY A 99 -13.04 18.75 1.16
C GLY A 99 -12.93 17.27 1.52
N LYS A 100 -13.69 16.39 0.86
CA LYS A 100 -13.68 14.94 1.11
C LYS A 100 -13.35 14.22 -0.18
N SER A 101 -12.56 13.15 -0.07
CA SER A 101 -12.44 12.19 -1.15
C SER A 101 -13.77 11.49 -1.34
N ASP A 102 -14.17 11.24 -2.57
CA ASP A 102 -15.38 10.46 -2.90
C ASP A 102 -15.30 8.98 -2.48
N GLN A 103 -14.24 8.59 -1.78
CA GLN A 103 -14.05 7.23 -1.34
C GLN A 103 -15.03 6.86 -0.22
N SER A 104 -15.94 5.97 -0.54
CA SER A 104 -16.79 5.40 0.50
C SER A 104 -15.96 4.46 1.40
N LYS A 105 -16.32 4.38 2.68
CA LYS A 105 -15.66 3.43 3.61
C LYS A 105 -15.77 1.98 3.13
N PHE A 106 -16.81 1.66 2.38
CA PHE A 106 -17.01 0.34 1.80
C PHE A 106 -16.01 0.05 0.67
N GLU A 107 -15.72 1.03 -0.20
CA GLU A 107 -14.71 0.87 -1.25
C GLU A 107 -13.32 0.66 -0.65
N ILE A 108 -12.97 1.45 0.36
CA ILE A 108 -11.71 1.26 1.10
C ILE A 108 -11.64 -0.16 1.70
N PHE A 109 -12.72 -0.65 2.29
CA PHE A 109 -12.77 -2.00 2.86
C PHE A 109 -12.57 -3.07 1.78
N VAL A 110 -13.21 -2.91 0.62
CA VAL A 110 -13.05 -3.83 -0.53
C VAL A 110 -11.60 -3.82 -1.04
N ASP A 111 -10.99 -2.64 -1.17
CA ASP A 111 -9.58 -2.51 -1.59
C ASP A 111 -8.64 -3.25 -0.63
N TYR A 112 -8.87 -3.16 0.68
CA TYR A 112 -8.09 -3.91 1.67
C TYR A 112 -8.27 -5.43 1.56
N ILE A 113 -9.47 -5.90 1.20
CA ILE A 113 -9.71 -7.34 0.93
C ILE A 113 -8.88 -7.79 -0.27
N TYR A 114 -8.91 -7.03 -1.39
CA TYR A 114 -8.13 -7.36 -2.57
C TYR A 114 -6.62 -7.32 -2.27
N LEU A 115 -6.16 -6.28 -1.58
CA LEU A 115 -4.76 -6.18 -1.18
C LEU A 115 -4.31 -7.36 -0.31
N GLY A 116 -5.15 -7.78 0.64
CA GLY A 116 -4.88 -8.95 1.47
C GLY A 116 -4.87 -10.25 0.68
N PHE A 117 -5.74 -10.38 -0.32
CA PHE A 117 -5.77 -11.53 -1.20
C PHE A 117 -4.52 -11.61 -2.09
N ASP A 118 -4.13 -10.51 -2.71
CA ASP A 118 -2.91 -10.42 -3.51
C ASP A 118 -1.67 -10.72 -2.66
N HIS A 119 -1.60 -10.16 -1.44
CA HIS A 119 -0.51 -10.43 -0.51
C HIS A 119 -0.36 -11.92 -0.17
N ILE A 120 -1.47 -12.64 0.04
CA ILE A 120 -1.43 -14.09 0.29
C ILE A 120 -0.94 -14.85 -0.94
N LEU A 121 -1.37 -14.45 -2.15
CA LEU A 121 -0.97 -15.12 -3.39
C LEU A 121 0.49 -14.86 -3.78
N GLU A 122 1.03 -13.69 -3.45
CA GLU A 122 2.43 -13.34 -3.68
C GLU A 122 3.38 -13.99 -2.67
N GLY A 123 2.89 -14.33 -1.48
CA GLY A 123 3.66 -15.03 -0.43
C GLY A 123 3.85 -16.51 -0.72
N TYR A 124 4.73 -16.88 -1.67
CA TYR A 124 5.01 -18.30 -2.02
C TYR A 124 5.41 -19.14 -0.81
N ASP A 125 6.13 -18.58 0.14
CA ASP A 125 6.54 -19.20 1.41
C ASP A 125 5.33 -19.48 2.31
N HIS A 126 4.39 -18.55 2.39
CA HIS A 126 3.12 -18.74 3.11
C HIS A 126 2.28 -19.83 2.48
N LEU A 127 2.20 -19.86 1.15
CA LEU A 127 1.49 -20.91 0.41
C LEU A 127 2.17 -22.28 0.58
N ALA A 128 3.50 -22.33 0.52
CA ALA A 128 4.26 -23.56 0.76
C ALA A 128 4.06 -24.09 2.19
N PHE A 129 4.07 -23.20 3.19
CA PHE A 129 3.82 -23.54 4.58
C PHE A 129 2.40 -24.08 4.79
N LEU A 130 1.38 -23.41 4.23
CA LEU A 130 0.00 -23.90 4.27
C LEU A 130 -0.15 -25.25 3.60
N LEU A 131 0.50 -25.45 2.44
CA LEU A 131 0.50 -26.73 1.74
C LEU A 131 1.18 -27.82 2.57
N ALA A 132 2.31 -27.54 3.21
CA ALA A 132 2.99 -28.49 4.08
C ALA A 132 2.09 -28.92 5.26
N ILE A 133 1.42 -27.98 5.93
CA ILE A 133 0.45 -28.31 6.98
C ILE A 133 -0.69 -29.16 6.46
N LEU A 134 -1.21 -28.83 5.28
CA LEU A 134 -2.30 -29.56 4.65
C LEU A 134 -1.92 -31.03 4.36
N LEU A 135 -0.70 -31.25 3.84
CA LEU A 135 -0.20 -32.59 3.51
C LEU A 135 0.08 -33.45 4.74
N ILE A 136 0.48 -32.84 5.86
CA ILE A 136 0.81 -33.57 7.10
C ILE A 136 -0.43 -33.82 7.94
N THR A 137 -1.40 -32.89 7.90
CA THR A 137 -2.55 -32.92 8.80
C THR A 137 -3.80 -33.44 8.10
N PHE A 138 -4.02 -34.76 8.13
CA PHE A 138 -5.21 -35.42 7.55
C PHE A 138 -6.51 -35.16 8.35
N GLN A 139 -6.45 -34.53 9.50
CA GLN A 139 -7.61 -34.24 10.34
C GLN A 139 -8.07 -32.79 10.16
N PHE A 140 -9.23 -32.60 9.54
CA PHE A 140 -9.80 -31.28 9.25
C PHE A 140 -9.82 -30.31 10.46
N ARG A 141 -10.17 -30.82 11.65
CA ARG A 141 -10.19 -30.02 12.88
C ARG A 141 -8.81 -29.51 13.30
N LYS A 142 -7.79 -30.35 13.19
CA LYS A 142 -6.41 -29.95 13.49
C LYS A 142 -5.88 -28.97 12.46
N MET A 143 -6.20 -29.20 11.20
CA MET A 143 -5.85 -28.28 10.10
C MET A 143 -6.43 -26.90 10.34
N LEU A 144 -7.74 -26.77 10.63
CA LEU A 144 -8.37 -25.49 10.96
C LEU A 144 -7.70 -24.80 12.16
N LEU A 145 -7.39 -25.56 13.22
CA LEU A 145 -6.74 -25.00 14.40
C LEU A 145 -5.34 -24.47 14.10
N SER A 146 -4.57 -25.18 13.29
CA SER A 146 -3.22 -24.75 12.87
C SER A 146 -3.27 -23.49 12.00
N ILE A 147 -4.16 -23.46 11.00
CA ILE A 147 -4.34 -22.28 10.14
C ILE A 147 -4.80 -21.08 10.96
N THR A 148 -5.78 -21.27 11.85
CA THR A 148 -6.28 -20.18 12.70
C THR A 148 -5.18 -19.67 13.63
N GLY A 149 -4.42 -20.56 14.27
CA GLY A 149 -3.30 -20.19 15.14
C GLY A 149 -2.21 -19.40 14.38
N PHE A 150 -1.86 -19.85 13.18
CA PHE A 150 -0.92 -19.15 12.30
C PHE A 150 -1.43 -17.76 11.93
N THR A 151 -2.68 -17.65 11.47
CA THR A 151 -3.27 -16.36 11.05
C THR A 151 -3.37 -15.38 12.22
N LEU A 152 -3.76 -15.84 13.40
CA LEU A 152 -3.81 -14.98 14.60
C LEU A 152 -2.41 -14.50 15.01
N GLY A 153 -1.42 -15.40 15.03
CA GLY A 153 -0.04 -15.03 15.34
C GLY A 153 0.52 -14.02 14.34
N HIS A 154 0.32 -14.26 13.05
CA HIS A 154 0.73 -13.34 11.99
C HIS A 154 0.05 -11.97 12.10
N SER A 155 -1.27 -11.95 12.36
CA SER A 155 -2.02 -10.69 12.52
C SER A 155 -1.52 -9.87 13.71
N ILE A 156 -1.19 -10.52 14.83
CA ILE A 156 -0.65 -9.84 16.02
C ILE A 156 0.74 -9.28 15.72
N THR A 157 1.62 -10.05 15.11
CA THR A 157 2.97 -9.57 14.76
C THR A 157 2.94 -8.43 13.76
N LEU A 158 2.05 -8.51 12.76
CA LEU A 158 1.85 -7.45 11.79
C LEU A 158 1.31 -6.16 12.44
N ALA A 159 0.36 -6.29 13.37
CA ALA A 159 -0.16 -5.15 14.13
C ALA A 159 0.94 -4.50 14.99
N LEU A 160 1.78 -5.28 15.66
CA LEU A 160 2.91 -4.77 16.45
C LEU A 160 3.96 -4.08 15.56
N ALA A 161 4.22 -4.61 14.38
CA ALA A 161 5.14 -4.00 13.42
C ALA A 161 4.56 -2.68 12.87
N SER A 162 3.28 -2.65 12.49
CA SER A 162 2.62 -1.44 11.96
C SER A 162 2.50 -0.32 13.00
N LEU A 163 2.40 -0.67 14.28
CA LEU A 163 2.42 0.28 15.40
C LEU A 163 3.84 0.72 15.80
N GLY A 164 4.88 0.21 15.14
CA GLY A 164 6.27 0.57 15.41
C GLY A 164 6.87 -0.04 16.69
N TYR A 165 6.19 -0.98 17.34
CA TYR A 165 6.73 -1.66 18.52
C TYR A 165 7.84 -2.66 18.18
N VAL A 166 7.83 -3.20 16.97
CA VAL A 166 8.82 -4.16 16.49
C VAL A 166 9.18 -3.76 15.06
N GLN A 167 10.47 -3.75 14.76
CA GLN A 167 11.00 -3.49 13.41
C GLN A 167 11.73 -4.74 12.92
N PRO A 168 11.01 -5.75 12.46
CA PRO A 168 11.63 -6.95 11.96
C PRO A 168 12.22 -6.70 10.57
N SER A 169 13.43 -7.20 10.30
CA SER A 169 13.94 -7.21 8.93
C SER A 169 13.17 -8.26 8.11
N GLY A 170 12.72 -7.91 6.90
CA GLY A 170 12.00 -8.83 6.01
C GLY A 170 12.79 -10.12 5.78
N GLU A 171 14.09 -10.01 5.53
CA GLU A 171 15.00 -11.16 5.33
C GLU A 171 15.02 -12.14 6.51
N ALA A 172 14.99 -11.63 7.74
CA ALA A 172 14.98 -12.50 8.94
C ALA A 172 13.63 -13.23 9.09
N ILE A 173 12.53 -12.59 8.73
CA ILE A 173 11.20 -13.22 8.76
C ILE A 173 11.11 -14.32 7.70
N GLU A 174 11.52 -14.07 6.46
CA GLU A 174 11.54 -15.05 5.38
C GLU A 174 12.40 -16.27 5.74
N ALA A 175 13.59 -16.04 6.33
CA ALA A 175 14.45 -17.11 6.82
C ALA A 175 13.78 -17.94 7.93
N LEU A 176 13.07 -17.31 8.87
CA LEU A 176 12.34 -18.00 9.93
C LEU A 176 11.16 -18.81 9.38
N ILE A 177 10.42 -18.29 8.40
CA ILE A 177 9.33 -19.02 7.74
C ILE A 177 9.90 -20.24 7.02
N GLY A 178 10.97 -20.08 6.24
CA GLY A 178 11.65 -21.20 5.59
C GLY A 178 12.14 -22.26 6.58
N PHE A 179 12.69 -21.84 7.73
CA PHE A 179 13.11 -22.74 8.79
C PHE A 179 11.92 -23.51 9.44
N THR A 180 10.78 -22.85 9.63
CA THR A 180 9.57 -23.52 10.15
C THR A 180 9.01 -24.55 9.17
N ILE A 181 9.08 -24.30 7.87
CA ILE A 181 8.70 -25.28 6.84
C ILE A 181 9.61 -26.52 6.95
N LEU A 182 10.93 -26.31 7.10
CA LEU A 182 11.88 -27.42 7.24
C LEU A 182 11.66 -28.25 8.50
N LEU A 183 11.22 -27.63 9.61
CA LEU A 183 10.91 -28.34 10.87
C LEU A 183 9.61 -29.15 10.77
N VAL A 184 8.68 -28.74 9.92
CA VAL A 184 7.36 -29.40 9.76
C VAL A 184 7.42 -30.51 8.71
N ALA A 185 8.34 -30.44 7.76
CA ALA A 185 8.55 -31.46 6.71
C ALA A 185 9.29 -32.68 7.23
#